data_0b95406b578fe288e172de95adced6be
#
_entry.id   0b95406b578fe288e172de95adced6be
#
_cell.length_a   1.000
_cell.length_b   1.000
_cell.length_c   1.000
_cell.angle_alpha   90.00
_cell.angle_beta   90.00
_cell.angle_gamma   90.00
#
_symmetry.space_group_name_H-M   'P 1'
#
loop_
_entity.id
_entity.type
_entity.pdbx_description
1 polymer ?
#
loop_
_entity_poly.entity_id
_entity_poly.type
_entity_poly.pdbx_seq_one_letter_code
_entity_poly.pdbx_strand_id
1 'polypeptide(L)'
;MMQDIYRIAAREEGLSEETIREALQASLFGRKLNRVLILPPDYTRFHSNAGFITNVYYHLLQDLGASVDIMPALGTHVAVTKQQWDIMFGDIPYETMLVHSWRNDVVKLGEIPVSYLEKITDGLWHQPVSVEVNRRLMEGYDLIISPGQVVPHEVIGMSNHAKNIFVGVGGSEMINSSHMVGAVYGMERMMGRDHTPVRKLFDYGMEHFLRDLPILFVLTVTTAPGGKIHTHGLFIGEGRECLTEAVKLAQKKNIDYVDTGIKKCVVYLDPEEFKSTWLGNKAVYRTRMAIADGGELIVLAPGVERFGEDDKVDSLVRKYGYLGRLKILNDFHKPENQDLRDNMGAAAHLIHGSSDGRFTITYAVKNISRKEIESVGFQSAEYDEMAKKFNPSQLHMGYNTVNGEKIYYIPNPALGLWINRERMV
;
A
#
# COMPACT_ATOMS: atom_id res chain seq x y z
N MET A 1 -29.38 7.17 -7.01
CA MET A 1 -27.90 7.06 -7.07
C MET A 1 -27.33 8.38 -7.55
N MET A 2 -26.32 8.89 -6.88
CA MET A 2 -25.60 10.09 -7.32
C MET A 2 -24.84 9.77 -8.63
N GLN A 3 -24.77 10.74 -9.53
CA GLN A 3 -23.87 10.62 -10.68
C GLN A 3 -22.43 10.77 -10.20
N ASP A 4 -21.53 9.86 -10.62
CA ASP A 4 -20.11 9.92 -10.33
C ASP A 4 -19.49 11.25 -10.80
N ILE A 5 -18.57 11.79 -10.01
CA ILE A 5 -17.89 13.05 -10.31
C ILE A 5 -16.41 12.77 -10.57
N TYR A 6 -15.96 13.06 -11.78
CA TYR A 6 -14.55 12.91 -12.15
C TYR A 6 -13.96 14.25 -12.54
N ARG A 7 -12.76 14.55 -12.00
CA ARG A 7 -11.96 15.72 -12.35
C ARG A 7 -10.54 15.24 -12.64
N ILE A 8 -10.05 15.52 -13.83
CA ILE A 8 -8.69 15.16 -14.27
C ILE A 8 -7.98 16.46 -14.64
N ALA A 9 -6.78 16.64 -14.09
CA ALA A 9 -5.96 17.82 -14.36
C ALA A 9 -5.45 17.82 -15.80
N ALA A 10 -5.55 18.95 -16.46
CA ALA A 10 -4.99 19.16 -17.80
C ALA A 10 -3.46 19.43 -17.76
N ARG A 11 -2.92 19.79 -16.59
CA ARG A 11 -1.51 20.17 -16.39
C ARG A 11 -0.85 19.32 -15.31
N GLU A 12 0.49 19.27 -15.30
CA GLU A 12 1.27 18.51 -14.34
C GLU A 12 1.20 19.06 -12.91
N GLU A 13 0.90 20.34 -12.74
CA GLU A 13 0.71 20.95 -11.42
C GLU A 13 -0.52 20.43 -10.67
N GLY A 14 -1.40 19.70 -11.37
CA GLY A 14 -2.59 19.09 -10.81
C GLY A 14 -3.84 19.99 -10.84
N LEU A 15 -4.86 19.54 -10.13
CA LEU A 15 -6.12 20.28 -9.91
C LEU A 15 -5.90 21.42 -8.93
N SER A 16 -6.60 22.55 -9.14
CA SER A 16 -6.65 23.62 -8.15
C SER A 16 -7.48 23.21 -6.93
N GLU A 17 -7.19 23.82 -5.78
CA GLU A 17 -8.00 23.61 -4.57
C GLU A 17 -9.47 23.99 -4.79
N GLU A 18 -9.75 25.04 -5.56
CA GLU A 18 -11.09 25.47 -5.91
C GLU A 18 -11.85 24.36 -6.65
N THR A 19 -11.23 23.78 -7.70
CA THR A 19 -11.83 22.66 -8.44
C THR A 19 -12.13 21.46 -7.55
N ILE A 20 -11.23 21.17 -6.59
CA ILE A 20 -11.43 20.09 -5.62
C ILE A 20 -12.61 20.44 -4.70
N ARG A 21 -12.65 21.65 -4.10
CA ARG A 21 -13.74 22.09 -3.22
C ARG A 21 -15.09 22.04 -3.90
N GLU A 22 -15.20 22.53 -5.13
CA GLU A 22 -16.45 22.48 -5.93
C GLU A 22 -16.92 21.03 -6.14
N ALA A 23 -16.01 20.11 -6.47
CA ALA A 23 -16.37 18.70 -6.64
C ALA A 23 -16.84 18.05 -5.34
N LEU A 24 -16.19 18.34 -4.20
CA LEU A 24 -16.58 17.83 -2.89
C LEU A 24 -17.94 18.38 -2.48
N GLN A 25 -18.19 19.68 -2.65
CA GLN A 25 -19.48 20.29 -2.37
C GLN A 25 -20.59 19.70 -3.24
N ALA A 26 -20.34 19.50 -4.54
CA ALA A 26 -21.29 18.89 -5.46
C ALA A 26 -21.67 17.46 -5.06
N SER A 27 -20.75 16.72 -4.46
CA SER A 27 -20.99 15.34 -4.00
C SER A 27 -21.97 15.23 -2.82
N LEU A 28 -22.17 16.33 -2.09
CA LEU A 28 -23.11 16.41 -0.97
C LEU A 28 -24.49 16.96 -1.38
N PHE A 29 -24.63 17.44 -2.60
CA PHE A 29 -25.85 18.11 -3.06
C PHE A 29 -27.08 17.18 -2.96
N GLY A 30 -28.14 17.70 -2.34
CA GLY A 30 -29.42 16.99 -2.21
C GLY A 30 -29.46 15.88 -1.16
N ARG A 31 -28.37 15.64 -0.41
CA ARG A 31 -28.32 14.67 0.68
C ARG A 31 -28.88 15.28 1.96
N LYS A 32 -29.61 14.49 2.73
CA LYS A 32 -30.02 14.81 4.10
C LYS A 32 -29.06 14.08 5.04
N LEU A 33 -28.21 14.82 5.71
CA LEU A 33 -27.11 14.28 6.51
C LEU A 33 -27.22 14.82 7.94
N ASN A 34 -27.36 13.91 8.92
CA ASN A 34 -27.34 14.22 10.34
C ASN A 34 -26.06 13.67 11.00
N ARG A 35 -25.60 12.48 10.56
CA ARG A 35 -24.44 11.81 11.14
C ARG A 35 -23.57 11.22 10.03
N VAL A 36 -22.32 11.67 9.94
CA VAL A 36 -21.39 11.27 8.89
C VAL A 36 -20.10 10.73 9.51
N LEU A 37 -19.58 9.62 8.95
CA LEU A 37 -18.26 9.07 9.27
C LEU A 37 -17.29 9.33 8.13
N ILE A 38 -16.12 9.89 8.43
CA ILE A 38 -15.04 10.04 7.45
C ILE A 38 -13.92 9.06 7.79
N LEU A 39 -13.47 8.30 6.80
CA LEU A 39 -12.41 7.28 6.90
C LEU A 39 -11.17 7.68 6.10
N PRO A 40 -10.42 8.73 6.49
CA PRO A 40 -9.19 9.09 5.80
C PRO A 40 -8.10 8.04 6.08
N PRO A 41 -7.06 7.96 5.25
CA PRO A 41 -5.87 7.19 5.59
C PRO A 41 -5.13 7.84 6.77
N ASP A 42 -4.20 7.10 7.35
CA ASP A 42 -3.29 7.61 8.39
C ASP A 42 -2.20 8.55 7.83
N TYR A 43 -1.38 9.10 8.74
CA TYR A 43 -0.32 10.05 8.40
C TYR A 43 0.73 9.51 7.43
N THR A 44 0.94 8.19 7.36
CA THR A 44 1.87 7.57 6.39
C THR A 44 1.46 7.80 4.93
N ARG A 45 0.21 8.25 4.71
CA ARG A 45 -0.35 8.61 3.41
C ARG A 45 -0.59 10.12 3.26
N PHE A 46 0.20 10.95 3.94
CA PHE A 46 0.11 12.41 3.87
C PHE A 46 0.02 12.92 2.42
N HIS A 47 0.83 12.37 1.53
CA HIS A 47 0.87 12.77 0.11
C HIS A 47 -0.36 12.36 -0.72
N SER A 48 -1.34 11.70 -0.11
CA SER A 48 -2.61 11.34 -0.79
C SER A 48 -3.54 12.54 -1.03
N ASN A 49 -3.28 13.68 -0.42
CA ASN A 49 -4.17 14.85 -0.31
C ASN A 49 -5.49 14.56 0.44
N ALA A 50 -5.61 13.38 1.07
CA ALA A 50 -6.83 13.03 1.80
C ALA A 50 -7.05 13.88 3.05
N GLY A 51 -5.98 14.42 3.64
CA GLY A 51 -6.09 15.33 4.79
C GLY A 51 -6.84 16.61 4.42
N PHE A 52 -6.45 17.28 3.34
CA PHE A 52 -7.14 18.44 2.81
C PHE A 52 -8.60 18.13 2.45
N ILE A 53 -8.85 17.00 1.77
CA ILE A 53 -10.20 16.56 1.40
C ILE A 53 -11.06 16.33 2.66
N THR A 54 -10.50 15.70 3.69
CA THR A 54 -11.19 15.47 4.98
C THR A 54 -11.53 16.79 5.66
N ASN A 55 -10.59 17.74 5.66
CA ASN A 55 -10.81 19.08 6.23
C ASN A 55 -11.96 19.81 5.51
N VAL A 56 -11.96 19.80 4.19
CA VAL A 56 -13.04 20.42 3.41
C VAL A 56 -14.40 19.77 3.70
N TYR A 57 -14.48 18.44 3.71
CA TYR A 57 -15.74 17.75 4.05
C TYR A 57 -16.19 18.04 5.48
N TYR A 58 -15.25 18.07 6.44
CA TYR A 58 -15.59 18.38 7.82
C TYR A 58 -16.33 19.71 7.93
N HIS A 59 -15.79 20.79 7.34
CA HIS A 59 -16.41 22.10 7.38
C HIS A 59 -17.72 22.16 6.59
N LEU A 60 -17.79 21.59 5.39
CA LEU A 60 -19.03 21.53 4.61
C LEU A 60 -20.17 20.81 5.36
N LEU A 61 -19.84 19.73 6.07
CA LEU A 61 -20.81 18.96 6.84
C LEU A 61 -21.24 19.69 8.12
N GLN A 62 -20.31 20.40 8.78
CA GLN A 62 -20.65 21.27 9.92
C GLN A 62 -21.59 22.41 9.49
N ASP A 63 -21.35 23.03 8.34
CA ASP A 63 -22.24 24.07 7.78
C ASP A 63 -23.63 23.51 7.45
N LEU A 64 -23.75 22.23 7.11
CA LEU A 64 -25.03 21.53 6.91
C LEU A 64 -25.69 21.08 8.23
N GLY A 65 -25.02 21.28 9.39
CA GLY A 65 -25.51 20.88 10.70
C GLY A 65 -25.35 19.40 11.03
N ALA A 66 -24.52 18.66 10.27
CA ALA A 66 -24.25 17.25 10.52
C ALA A 66 -23.21 17.04 11.63
N SER A 67 -23.39 16.00 12.44
CA SER A 67 -22.37 15.47 13.34
C SER A 67 -21.35 14.67 12.53
N VAL A 68 -20.04 14.92 12.72
CA VAL A 68 -18.96 14.29 11.97
C VAL A 68 -18.03 13.55 12.90
N ASP A 69 -17.92 12.24 12.69
CA ASP A 69 -16.91 11.38 13.30
C ASP A 69 -15.78 11.13 12.27
N ILE A 70 -14.52 11.12 12.73
CA ILE A 70 -13.37 10.86 11.85
C ILE A 70 -12.57 9.70 12.41
N MET A 71 -12.44 8.61 11.64
CA MET A 71 -11.68 7.43 12.02
C MET A 71 -10.62 7.14 10.95
N PRO A 72 -9.35 7.50 11.20
CA PRO A 72 -8.26 7.14 10.29
C PRO A 72 -8.20 5.63 10.05
N ALA A 73 -8.02 5.24 8.81
CA ALA A 73 -7.92 3.86 8.36
C ALA A 73 -6.51 3.31 8.65
N LEU A 74 -6.27 2.96 9.92
CA LEU A 74 -4.96 2.57 10.47
C LEU A 74 -4.49 1.21 9.97
N GLY A 75 -5.40 0.28 9.67
CA GLY A 75 -5.02 -1.12 9.49
C GLY A 75 -4.34 -1.64 10.76
N THR A 76 -3.08 -2.04 10.63
CA THR A 76 -2.24 -2.49 11.75
C THR A 76 -1.33 -1.40 12.31
N HIS A 77 -1.38 -0.17 11.77
CA HIS A 77 -0.53 0.93 12.20
C HIS A 77 -0.99 1.50 13.56
N VAL A 78 -0.10 2.28 14.17
CA VAL A 78 -0.40 2.99 15.41
C VAL A 78 -1.31 4.19 15.17
N ALA A 79 -2.02 4.64 16.23
CA ALA A 79 -2.88 5.80 16.16
C ALA A 79 -2.12 7.06 15.74
N VAL A 80 -2.80 7.93 15.00
CA VAL A 80 -2.26 9.25 14.59
C VAL A 80 -2.05 10.11 15.82
N THR A 81 -0.83 10.66 15.99
CA THR A 81 -0.54 11.57 17.09
C THR A 81 -1.18 12.95 16.86
N LYS A 82 -1.34 13.75 17.95
CA LYS A 82 -1.89 15.10 17.81
C LYS A 82 -1.09 15.95 16.82
N GLN A 83 0.25 15.90 16.87
CA GLN A 83 1.09 16.63 15.93
C GLN A 83 0.86 16.21 14.47
N GLN A 84 0.78 14.91 14.20
CA GLN A 84 0.47 14.39 12.88
C GLN A 84 -0.94 14.79 12.41
N TRP A 85 -1.90 14.81 13.35
CA TRP A 85 -3.27 15.24 13.10
C TRP A 85 -3.32 16.71 12.66
N ASP A 86 -2.71 17.60 13.44
CA ASP A 86 -2.68 19.03 13.15
C ASP A 86 -2.02 19.32 11.77
N ILE A 87 -0.96 18.58 11.43
CA ILE A 87 -0.28 18.72 10.12
C ILE A 87 -1.18 18.21 8.98
N MET A 88 -1.86 17.07 9.16
CA MET A 88 -2.61 16.42 8.08
C MET A 88 -4.01 16.99 7.89
N PHE A 89 -4.72 17.27 8.97
CA PHE A 89 -6.13 17.64 8.96
C PHE A 89 -6.40 19.11 9.34
N GLY A 90 -5.36 19.88 9.69
CA GLY A 90 -5.44 21.30 9.95
C GLY A 90 -6.18 21.62 11.25
N ASP A 91 -7.23 22.42 11.14
CA ASP A 91 -8.01 22.96 12.27
C ASP A 91 -9.11 22.02 12.79
N ILE A 92 -9.21 20.80 12.28
CA ILE A 92 -10.17 19.82 12.82
C ILE A 92 -9.78 19.45 14.26
N PRO A 93 -10.68 19.58 15.25
CA PRO A 93 -10.37 19.23 16.64
C PRO A 93 -9.92 17.77 16.78
N TYR A 94 -8.79 17.54 17.47
CA TYR A 94 -8.23 16.20 17.67
C TYR A 94 -9.21 15.25 18.39
N GLU A 95 -10.07 15.78 19.19
CA GLU A 95 -11.09 15.07 19.96
C GLU A 95 -12.17 14.41 19.09
N THR A 96 -12.28 14.81 17.83
CA THR A 96 -13.20 14.16 16.85
C THR A 96 -12.62 12.84 16.32
N MET A 97 -11.35 12.54 16.61
CA MET A 97 -10.68 11.32 16.16
C MET A 97 -11.21 10.09 16.90
N LEU A 98 -11.71 9.13 16.14
CA LEU A 98 -11.94 7.76 16.59
C LEU A 98 -10.72 6.90 16.25
N VAL A 99 -10.27 6.08 17.20
CA VAL A 99 -9.14 5.17 16.98
C VAL A 99 -9.68 3.79 16.58
N HIS A 100 -9.25 3.30 15.44
CA HIS A 100 -9.53 1.93 15.02
C HIS A 100 -8.66 0.92 15.78
N SER A 101 -9.29 -0.10 16.36
CA SER A 101 -8.59 -1.25 16.95
C SER A 101 -8.94 -2.53 16.19
N TRP A 102 -8.07 -2.93 15.27
CA TRP A 102 -8.26 -4.06 14.37
C TRP A 102 -8.38 -5.44 15.08
N ARG A 103 -8.07 -5.51 16.37
CA ARG A 103 -8.24 -6.72 17.19
C ARG A 103 -9.49 -6.72 18.05
N ASN A 104 -9.99 -5.52 18.46
CA ASN A 104 -11.01 -5.41 19.52
C ASN A 104 -12.31 -4.76 19.08
N ASP A 105 -12.27 -3.86 18.06
CA ASP A 105 -13.43 -3.06 17.67
C ASP A 105 -14.05 -3.50 16.35
N VAL A 106 -13.94 -4.79 16.06
CA VAL A 106 -14.45 -5.36 14.82
C VAL A 106 -15.65 -6.26 15.04
N VAL A 107 -16.44 -6.40 13.99
CA VAL A 107 -17.57 -7.33 13.91
C VAL A 107 -17.39 -8.21 12.68
N LYS A 108 -17.59 -9.53 12.85
CA LYS A 108 -17.63 -10.48 11.75
C LYS A 108 -19.01 -10.41 11.09
N LEU A 109 -19.01 -10.15 9.78
CA LEU A 109 -20.23 -10.05 8.96
C LEU A 109 -20.57 -11.39 8.29
N GLY A 110 -19.59 -12.24 8.05
CA GLY A 110 -19.76 -13.55 7.42
C GLY A 110 -18.42 -14.08 6.90
N GLU A 111 -18.49 -14.96 5.90
CA GLU A 111 -17.30 -15.57 5.30
C GLU A 111 -17.41 -15.60 3.77
N ILE A 112 -16.28 -15.39 3.12
CA ILE A 112 -16.13 -15.62 1.69
C ILE A 112 -15.84 -17.12 1.51
N PRO A 113 -16.65 -17.86 0.72
CA PRO A 113 -16.56 -19.32 0.65
C PRO A 113 -15.31 -19.77 -0.12
N VAL A 114 -14.80 -20.94 0.26
CA VAL A 114 -13.62 -21.59 -0.36
C VAL A 114 -13.79 -21.70 -1.88
N SER A 115 -14.97 -22.11 -2.35
CA SER A 115 -15.23 -22.30 -3.79
C SER A 115 -15.05 -21.02 -4.61
N TYR A 116 -15.39 -19.87 -4.03
CA TYR A 116 -15.13 -18.59 -4.69
C TYR A 116 -13.63 -18.24 -4.68
N LEU A 117 -12.96 -18.48 -3.55
CA LEU A 117 -11.53 -18.19 -3.40
C LEU A 117 -10.68 -19.08 -4.30
N GLU A 118 -10.98 -20.38 -4.41
CA GLU A 118 -10.34 -21.28 -5.38
C GLU A 118 -10.48 -20.78 -6.81
N LYS A 119 -11.68 -20.33 -7.18
CA LYS A 119 -11.95 -19.79 -8.52
C LYS A 119 -11.12 -18.54 -8.83
N ILE A 120 -11.02 -17.58 -7.90
CA ILE A 120 -10.30 -16.30 -8.15
C ILE A 120 -8.79 -16.42 -8.01
N THR A 121 -8.29 -17.46 -7.32
CA THR A 121 -6.85 -17.69 -7.08
C THR A 121 -6.27 -18.80 -7.96
N ASP A 122 -6.97 -19.27 -8.97
CA ASP A 122 -6.53 -20.38 -9.82
C ASP A 122 -6.23 -21.67 -9.00
N GLY A 123 -7.02 -21.94 -7.95
CA GLY A 123 -6.84 -23.08 -7.06
C GLY A 123 -5.67 -22.96 -6.08
N LEU A 124 -5.13 -21.77 -5.84
CA LEU A 124 -3.98 -21.59 -4.95
C LEU A 124 -4.35 -21.30 -3.48
N TRP A 125 -5.63 -21.06 -3.19
CA TRP A 125 -6.11 -20.79 -1.83
C TRP A 125 -7.34 -21.63 -1.51
N HIS A 126 -7.28 -22.41 -0.40
CA HIS A 126 -8.28 -23.44 -0.03
C HIS A 126 -8.91 -23.21 1.35
N GLN A 127 -8.89 -21.99 1.86
CA GLN A 127 -9.49 -21.65 3.15
C GLN A 127 -10.54 -20.55 2.96
N PRO A 128 -11.62 -20.53 3.77
CA PRO A 128 -12.55 -19.41 3.77
C PRO A 128 -11.85 -18.17 4.33
N VAL A 129 -12.38 -16.98 4.01
CA VAL A 129 -11.90 -15.71 4.56
C VAL A 129 -13.02 -15.04 5.33
N SER A 130 -12.82 -14.82 6.63
CA SER A 130 -13.74 -14.06 7.47
C SER A 130 -13.80 -12.61 7.05
N VAL A 131 -15.00 -12.09 6.86
CA VAL A 131 -15.25 -10.68 6.55
C VAL A 131 -15.48 -9.94 7.86
N GLU A 132 -14.52 -9.10 8.22
CA GLU A 132 -14.52 -8.32 9.45
C GLU A 132 -14.30 -6.84 9.16
N VAL A 133 -15.11 -5.98 9.79
CA VAL A 133 -14.96 -4.52 9.70
C VAL A 133 -15.14 -3.90 11.08
N ASN A 134 -14.67 -2.65 11.25
CA ASN A 134 -14.93 -1.90 12.47
C ASN A 134 -16.45 -1.79 12.73
N ARG A 135 -16.88 -2.06 13.96
CA ARG A 135 -18.30 -2.04 14.35
C ARG A 135 -18.97 -0.69 14.12
N ARG A 136 -18.21 0.41 14.12
CA ARG A 136 -18.72 1.76 13.85
C ARG A 136 -19.39 1.87 12.48
N LEU A 137 -18.93 1.13 11.48
CA LEU A 137 -19.55 1.14 10.16
C LEU A 137 -21.03 0.69 10.21
N MET A 138 -21.40 -0.13 11.20
CA MET A 138 -22.73 -0.70 11.37
C MET A 138 -23.65 0.13 12.27
N GLU A 139 -23.22 1.33 12.72
CA GLU A 139 -23.97 2.17 13.67
C GLU A 139 -24.99 3.13 13.01
N GLY A 140 -25.26 2.96 11.71
CA GLY A 140 -26.33 3.72 11.04
C GLY A 140 -25.95 5.17 10.71
N TYR A 141 -24.77 5.40 10.15
CA TYR A 141 -24.40 6.70 9.57
C TYR A 141 -25.21 6.96 8.30
N ASP A 142 -25.60 8.23 8.08
CA ASP A 142 -26.28 8.65 6.85
C ASP A 142 -25.35 8.64 5.65
N LEU A 143 -24.03 8.79 5.90
CA LEU A 143 -22.97 8.73 4.90
C LEU A 143 -21.65 8.30 5.54
N ILE A 144 -20.90 7.45 4.83
CA ILE A 144 -19.53 7.08 5.16
C ILE A 144 -18.64 7.56 4.00
N ILE A 145 -17.76 8.52 4.26
CA ILE A 145 -16.87 9.08 3.24
C ILE A 145 -15.50 8.45 3.39
N SER A 146 -14.99 7.82 2.33
CA SER A 146 -13.67 7.17 2.32
C SER A 146 -12.73 7.86 1.33
N PRO A 147 -12.00 8.91 1.75
CA PRO A 147 -11.02 9.57 0.92
C PRO A 147 -9.68 8.82 0.91
N GLY A 148 -8.92 8.94 -0.20
CA GLY A 148 -7.55 8.46 -0.26
C GLY A 148 -7.01 8.18 -1.65
N GLN A 149 -5.72 7.89 -1.74
CA GLN A 149 -4.99 7.76 -2.99
C GLN A 149 -5.10 6.36 -3.59
N VAL A 150 -5.31 6.31 -4.90
CA VAL A 150 -5.11 5.12 -5.72
C VAL A 150 -3.67 5.12 -6.24
N VAL A 151 -2.90 4.11 -5.82
CA VAL A 151 -1.48 3.96 -6.14
C VAL A 151 -1.13 2.47 -6.17
N PRO A 152 -0.11 2.02 -6.92
CA PRO A 152 0.31 0.62 -6.92
C PRO A 152 0.60 0.09 -5.52
N HIS A 153 0.16 -1.14 -5.24
CA HIS A 153 0.25 -1.76 -3.93
C HIS A 153 0.58 -3.26 -4.02
N GLU A 154 1.51 -3.71 -3.19
CA GLU A 154 2.08 -5.06 -3.21
C GLU A 154 1.07 -6.19 -2.91
N VAL A 155 0.08 -5.91 -2.06
CA VAL A 155 -0.89 -6.92 -1.62
C VAL A 155 -2.11 -7.02 -2.53
N ILE A 156 -2.60 -5.89 -3.04
CA ILE A 156 -3.89 -5.83 -3.76
C ILE A 156 -3.75 -5.43 -5.24
N GLY A 157 -2.57 -4.99 -5.64
CA GLY A 157 -2.33 -4.45 -6.98
C GLY A 157 -2.45 -2.93 -7.04
N MET A 158 -3.65 -2.39 -6.81
CA MET A 158 -3.90 -0.93 -6.67
C MET A 158 -4.61 -0.67 -5.35
N SER A 159 -4.17 0.37 -4.62
CA SER A 159 -4.65 0.70 -3.27
C SER A 159 -6.05 1.31 -3.24
N ASN A 160 -6.54 1.56 -2.03
CA ASN A 160 -7.78 2.26 -1.68
C ASN A 160 -9.09 1.58 -2.11
N HIS A 161 -10.22 2.31 -2.10
CA HIS A 161 -11.58 1.80 -2.28
C HIS A 161 -11.89 0.73 -1.22
N ALA A 162 -12.45 -0.41 -1.59
CA ALA A 162 -12.79 -1.50 -0.67
C ALA A 162 -11.62 -1.94 0.26
N LYS A 163 -10.34 -1.74 -0.15
CA LYS A 163 -9.19 -1.98 0.74
C LYS A 163 -9.21 -1.07 1.97
N ASN A 164 -9.63 0.18 1.83
CA ASN A 164 -9.72 1.10 2.96
C ASN A 164 -10.73 0.60 4.00
N ILE A 165 -11.78 -0.08 3.56
CA ILE A 165 -12.80 -0.69 4.42
C ILE A 165 -12.28 -1.99 5.05
N PHE A 166 -11.79 -2.94 4.24
CA PHE A 166 -11.46 -4.30 4.70
C PHE A 166 -10.06 -4.47 5.30
N VAL A 167 -9.16 -3.53 5.03
CA VAL A 167 -7.82 -3.49 5.64
C VAL A 167 -7.67 -2.27 6.52
N GLY A 168 -8.04 -1.09 6.01
CA GLY A 168 -7.88 0.17 6.75
C GLY A 168 -8.66 0.22 8.06
N VAL A 169 -9.90 -0.29 8.04
CA VAL A 169 -10.77 -0.43 9.22
C VAL A 169 -11.33 -1.86 9.36
N GLY A 170 -10.58 -2.84 8.84
CA GLY A 170 -10.90 -4.27 8.92
C GLY A 170 -10.34 -4.97 10.15
N GLY A 171 -10.69 -6.24 10.32
CA GLY A 171 -10.19 -7.11 11.39
C GLY A 171 -8.96 -7.93 11.01
N SER A 172 -8.39 -8.60 12.02
CA SER A 172 -7.15 -9.38 11.88
C SER A 172 -7.26 -10.50 10.85
N GLU A 173 -8.37 -11.22 10.83
CA GLU A 173 -8.57 -12.33 9.90
C GLU A 173 -8.62 -11.84 8.46
N MET A 174 -9.35 -10.78 8.20
CA MET A 174 -9.45 -10.18 6.86
C MET A 174 -8.12 -9.64 6.38
N ILE A 175 -7.37 -8.94 7.25
CA ILE A 175 -6.05 -8.39 6.94
C ILE A 175 -5.08 -9.54 6.61
N ASN A 176 -4.93 -10.49 7.51
CA ASN A 176 -3.98 -11.59 7.37
C ASN A 176 -4.27 -12.46 6.14
N SER A 177 -5.53 -12.88 5.98
CA SER A 177 -5.93 -13.75 4.87
C SER A 177 -5.76 -13.05 3.52
N SER A 178 -6.14 -11.76 3.40
CA SER A 178 -5.95 -11.02 2.14
C SER A 178 -4.47 -10.85 1.78
N HIS A 179 -3.59 -10.65 2.76
CA HIS A 179 -2.15 -10.57 2.53
C HIS A 179 -1.58 -11.90 2.04
N MET A 180 -2.00 -13.01 2.66
CA MET A 180 -1.56 -14.34 2.22
C MET A 180 -2.12 -14.72 0.85
N VAL A 181 -3.39 -14.44 0.55
CA VAL A 181 -3.96 -14.63 -0.80
C VAL A 181 -3.10 -13.90 -1.85
N GLY A 182 -2.71 -12.65 -1.56
CA GLY A 182 -1.82 -11.90 -2.43
C GLY A 182 -0.44 -12.54 -2.60
N ALA A 183 0.17 -12.96 -1.51
CA ALA A 183 1.49 -13.58 -1.52
C ALA A 183 1.50 -14.92 -2.25
N VAL A 184 0.49 -15.77 -2.01
CA VAL A 184 0.34 -17.07 -2.68
C VAL A 184 0.10 -16.92 -4.16
N TYR A 185 -0.73 -15.97 -4.58
CA TYR A 185 -1.01 -15.71 -5.99
C TYR A 185 0.21 -15.19 -6.76
N GLY A 186 1.04 -14.41 -6.09
CA GLY A 186 2.29 -13.88 -6.61
C GLY A 186 2.22 -12.41 -6.99
N MET A 187 3.13 -11.63 -6.42
CA MET A 187 3.16 -10.18 -6.52
C MET A 187 3.25 -9.66 -7.97
N GLU A 188 4.02 -10.33 -8.83
CA GLU A 188 4.20 -9.91 -10.22
C GLU A 188 2.92 -10.02 -11.06
N ARG A 189 1.99 -10.90 -10.65
CA ARG A 189 0.67 -11.05 -11.24
C ARG A 189 -0.34 -10.02 -10.70
N MET A 190 0.03 -9.25 -9.69
CA MET A 190 -0.87 -8.34 -8.96
C MET A 190 -0.50 -6.88 -9.08
N MET A 191 0.78 -6.55 -8.88
CA MET A 191 1.26 -5.18 -8.73
C MET A 191 0.85 -4.28 -9.90
N GLY A 192 0.23 -3.13 -9.59
CA GLY A 192 -0.23 -2.17 -10.59
C GLY A 192 -1.53 -2.54 -11.33
N ARG A 193 -2.17 -3.68 -10.98
CA ARG A 193 -3.42 -4.18 -11.59
C ARG A 193 -4.60 -4.03 -10.65
N ASP A 194 -5.81 -3.90 -11.17
CA ASP A 194 -7.04 -3.73 -10.38
C ASP A 194 -7.99 -4.94 -10.43
N HIS A 195 -7.69 -5.96 -11.22
CA HIS A 195 -8.47 -7.22 -11.34
C HIS A 195 -7.76 -8.39 -10.64
N THR A 196 -7.14 -8.16 -9.49
CA THR A 196 -6.41 -9.15 -8.72
C THR A 196 -7.35 -10.03 -7.90
N PRO A 197 -6.92 -11.24 -7.47
CA PRO A 197 -7.71 -12.06 -6.54
C PRO A 197 -8.06 -11.32 -5.25
N VAL A 198 -7.14 -10.54 -4.68
CA VAL A 198 -7.41 -9.76 -3.46
C VAL A 198 -8.43 -8.66 -3.73
N ARG A 199 -8.38 -8.00 -4.90
CA ARG A 199 -9.41 -7.05 -5.28
C ARG A 199 -10.78 -7.72 -5.40
N LYS A 200 -10.86 -8.85 -6.09
CA LYS A 200 -12.10 -9.63 -6.23
C LYS A 200 -12.65 -10.11 -4.88
N LEU A 201 -11.76 -10.48 -3.95
CA LEU A 201 -12.13 -10.83 -2.57
C LEU A 201 -12.81 -9.65 -1.87
N PHE A 202 -12.27 -8.44 -1.97
CA PHE A 202 -12.86 -7.25 -1.38
C PHE A 202 -14.13 -6.79 -2.10
N ASP A 203 -14.17 -6.89 -3.43
CA ASP A 203 -15.39 -6.58 -4.21
C ASP A 203 -16.54 -7.54 -3.82
N TYR A 204 -16.24 -8.83 -3.59
CA TYR A 204 -17.21 -9.78 -3.03
C TYR A 204 -17.70 -9.35 -1.65
N GLY A 205 -16.78 -8.94 -0.78
CA GLY A 205 -17.13 -8.44 0.55
C GLY A 205 -18.06 -7.23 0.50
N MET A 206 -17.76 -6.25 -0.37
CA MET A 206 -18.64 -5.09 -0.59
C MET A 206 -20.02 -5.50 -1.08
N GLU A 207 -20.09 -6.36 -2.08
CA GLU A 207 -21.34 -6.76 -2.72
C GLU A 207 -22.27 -7.57 -1.80
N HIS A 208 -21.71 -8.50 -1.01
CA HIS A 208 -22.51 -9.45 -0.24
C HIS A 208 -22.78 -9.02 1.21
N PHE A 209 -21.92 -8.17 1.78
CA PHE A 209 -22.00 -7.83 3.21
C PHE A 209 -22.18 -6.34 3.49
N LEU A 210 -21.78 -5.45 2.55
CA LEU A 210 -21.80 -4.00 2.78
C LEU A 210 -22.58 -3.22 1.72
N ARG A 211 -23.35 -3.90 0.87
CA ARG A 211 -24.11 -3.29 -0.23
C ARG A 211 -25.02 -2.13 0.23
N ASP A 212 -25.62 -2.28 1.40
CA ASP A 212 -26.60 -1.32 1.91
C ASP A 212 -25.97 -0.17 2.71
N LEU A 213 -24.66 -0.18 2.91
CA LEU A 213 -23.97 0.93 3.57
C LEU A 213 -23.79 2.11 2.60
N PRO A 214 -24.10 3.34 3.04
CA PRO A 214 -23.99 4.54 2.22
C PRO A 214 -22.53 5.00 2.11
N ILE A 215 -21.69 4.24 1.42
CA ILE A 215 -20.26 4.54 1.30
C ILE A 215 -20.00 5.38 0.06
N LEU A 216 -19.38 6.54 0.23
CA LEU A 216 -18.88 7.42 -0.83
C LEU A 216 -17.35 7.35 -0.87
N PHE A 217 -16.81 6.82 -1.93
CA PHE A 217 -15.36 6.82 -2.17
C PHE A 217 -14.93 8.13 -2.81
N VAL A 218 -13.83 8.70 -2.31
CA VAL A 218 -13.25 9.96 -2.80
C VAL A 218 -11.79 9.68 -3.13
N LEU A 219 -11.55 9.23 -4.34
CA LEU A 219 -10.27 8.68 -4.76
C LEU A 219 -9.40 9.73 -5.43
N THR A 220 -8.17 9.86 -4.98
CA THR A 220 -7.18 10.77 -5.59
C THR A 220 -6.12 9.98 -6.36
N VAL A 221 -5.56 10.61 -7.39
CA VAL A 221 -4.31 10.20 -8.02
C VAL A 221 -3.34 11.35 -7.86
N THR A 222 -2.29 11.15 -7.07
CA THR A 222 -1.33 12.20 -6.72
C THR A 222 0.10 11.79 -7.02
N THR A 223 0.97 12.79 -7.21
CA THR A 223 2.41 12.69 -7.12
C THR A 223 2.93 13.77 -6.15
N ALA A 224 4.16 13.62 -5.66
CA ALA A 224 4.74 14.57 -4.71
C ALA A 224 6.20 14.94 -5.05
N PRO A 225 6.47 15.53 -6.22
CA PRO A 225 7.81 15.95 -6.57
C PRO A 225 8.30 17.07 -5.63
N GLY A 226 9.49 16.88 -5.03
CA GLY A 226 10.03 17.82 -4.05
C GLY A 226 9.16 18.02 -2.81
N GLY A 227 8.31 17.03 -2.47
CA GLY A 227 7.40 17.10 -1.32
C GLY A 227 6.10 17.88 -1.56
N LYS A 228 5.94 18.53 -2.72
CA LYS A 228 4.71 19.25 -3.06
C LYS A 228 3.69 18.29 -3.68
N ILE A 229 2.49 18.25 -3.11
CA ILE A 229 1.40 17.37 -3.59
C ILE A 229 0.78 17.96 -4.87
N HIS A 230 0.75 17.15 -5.92
CA HIS A 230 0.05 17.44 -7.18
C HIS A 230 -1.09 16.43 -7.34
N THR A 231 -2.34 16.88 -7.28
CA THR A 231 -3.52 16.02 -7.46
C THR A 231 -3.88 15.98 -8.94
N HIS A 232 -3.49 14.93 -9.63
CA HIS A 232 -3.74 14.76 -11.07
C HIS A 232 -5.16 14.35 -11.38
N GLY A 233 -5.87 13.72 -10.43
CA GLY A 233 -7.25 13.31 -10.59
C GLY A 233 -7.97 13.17 -9.26
N LEU A 234 -9.28 13.44 -9.31
CA LEU A 234 -10.25 13.25 -8.23
C LEU A 234 -11.45 12.50 -8.79
N PHE A 235 -11.78 11.37 -8.18
CA PHE A 235 -12.84 10.46 -8.60
C PHE A 235 -13.75 10.18 -7.41
N ILE A 236 -14.99 10.63 -7.50
CA ILE A 236 -15.99 10.51 -6.42
C ILE A 236 -17.13 9.63 -6.90
N GLY A 237 -17.44 8.56 -6.19
CA GLY A 237 -18.51 7.63 -6.54
C GLY A 237 -18.80 6.62 -5.45
N GLU A 238 -19.95 5.95 -5.58
CA GLU A 238 -20.40 4.90 -4.63
C GLU A 238 -20.01 3.49 -5.11
N GLY A 239 -19.72 3.35 -6.41
CA GLY A 239 -19.48 2.07 -7.06
C GLY A 239 -18.03 1.80 -7.42
N ARG A 240 -17.82 0.63 -8.01
CA ARG A 240 -16.51 0.14 -8.49
C ARG A 240 -15.95 0.99 -9.64
N GLU A 241 -16.82 1.68 -10.40
CA GLU A 241 -16.43 2.42 -11.60
C GLU A 241 -15.49 3.58 -11.26
N CYS A 242 -15.72 4.30 -10.17
CA CYS A 242 -14.83 5.39 -9.74
C CYS A 242 -13.38 4.89 -9.50
N LEU A 243 -13.19 3.68 -8.98
CA LEU A 243 -11.86 3.08 -8.84
C LEU A 243 -11.28 2.70 -10.21
N THR A 244 -12.07 2.12 -11.11
CA THR A 244 -11.62 1.74 -12.45
C THR A 244 -11.04 2.95 -13.20
N GLU A 245 -11.72 4.09 -13.16
CA GLU A 245 -11.25 5.31 -13.79
C GLU A 245 -10.01 5.90 -13.08
N ALA A 246 -9.98 5.88 -11.75
CA ALA A 246 -8.81 6.31 -10.98
C ALA A 246 -7.57 5.45 -11.28
N VAL A 247 -7.74 4.13 -11.43
CA VAL A 247 -6.64 3.21 -11.78
C VAL A 247 -6.03 3.53 -13.13
N LYS A 248 -6.84 3.82 -14.15
CA LYS A 248 -6.33 4.19 -15.48
C LYS A 248 -5.40 5.39 -15.42
N LEU A 249 -5.72 6.38 -14.59
CA LEU A 249 -4.86 7.54 -14.39
C LEU A 249 -3.64 7.20 -13.51
N ALA A 250 -3.83 6.45 -12.42
CA ALA A 250 -2.73 6.07 -11.52
C ALA A 250 -1.67 5.22 -12.23
N GLN A 251 -2.05 4.32 -13.13
CA GLN A 251 -1.11 3.56 -13.96
C GLN A 251 -0.24 4.46 -14.86
N LYS A 252 -0.76 5.62 -15.28
CA LYS A 252 0.00 6.60 -16.07
C LYS A 252 0.91 7.49 -15.24
N LYS A 253 0.52 7.78 -13.98
CA LYS A 253 1.20 8.77 -13.12
C LYS A 253 2.11 8.16 -12.06
N ASN A 254 1.85 6.92 -11.64
CA ASN A 254 2.54 6.29 -10.52
C ASN A 254 3.31 5.01 -10.92
N ILE A 255 3.45 4.71 -12.20
CA ILE A 255 4.27 3.60 -12.70
C ILE A 255 5.32 4.13 -13.65
N ASP A 256 6.57 3.85 -13.34
CA ASP A 256 7.73 4.13 -14.19
C ASP A 256 8.01 2.93 -15.10
N TYR A 257 7.69 3.06 -16.36
CA TYR A 257 7.92 2.00 -17.34
C TYR A 257 9.33 2.05 -17.91
N VAL A 258 10.00 0.90 -17.93
CA VAL A 258 11.24 0.70 -18.68
C VAL A 258 10.97 -0.20 -19.90
N ASP A 259 11.61 0.10 -21.03
CA ASP A 259 11.37 -0.62 -22.29
C ASP A 259 12.06 -1.98 -22.33
N THR A 260 13.17 -2.12 -21.59
CA THR A 260 13.92 -3.37 -21.47
C THR A 260 14.25 -3.66 -20.02
N GLY A 261 14.32 -4.95 -19.67
CA GLY A 261 14.67 -5.37 -18.31
C GLY A 261 16.00 -4.80 -17.84
N ILE A 262 16.01 -4.24 -16.64
CA ILE A 262 17.19 -3.63 -16.00
C ILE A 262 18.16 -4.74 -15.60
N LYS A 263 19.37 -4.73 -16.15
CA LYS A 263 20.41 -5.72 -15.79
C LYS A 263 21.03 -5.44 -14.42
N LYS A 264 21.23 -4.18 -14.07
CA LYS A 264 21.73 -3.75 -12.76
C LYS A 264 20.95 -2.55 -12.25
N CYS A 265 20.25 -2.74 -11.14
CA CYS A 265 19.51 -1.70 -10.43
C CYS A 265 20.21 -1.35 -9.13
N VAL A 266 20.41 -0.08 -8.86
CA VAL A 266 20.96 0.44 -7.60
C VAL A 266 19.89 1.28 -6.92
N VAL A 267 19.51 0.91 -5.72
CA VAL A 267 18.49 1.60 -4.93
C VAL A 267 19.14 2.15 -3.67
N TYR A 268 18.86 3.40 -3.35
CA TYR A 268 19.28 4.02 -2.10
C TYR A 268 18.11 4.06 -1.11
N LEU A 269 18.39 3.65 0.12
CA LEU A 269 17.48 3.71 1.26
C LEU A 269 17.93 4.82 2.20
N ASP A 270 17.10 5.84 2.36
CA ASP A 270 17.35 6.91 3.32
C ASP A 270 17.48 6.35 4.74
N PRO A 271 18.58 6.62 5.47
CA PRO A 271 18.81 6.06 6.79
C PRO A 271 17.82 6.53 7.85
N GLU A 272 17.15 7.65 7.67
CA GLU A 272 16.11 8.10 8.61
C GLU A 272 14.77 7.38 8.39
N GLU A 273 14.49 6.95 7.15
CA GLU A 273 13.24 6.25 6.80
C GLU A 273 13.36 4.73 6.96
N PHE A 274 14.51 4.14 6.57
CA PHE A 274 14.65 2.68 6.43
C PHE A 274 15.61 2.10 7.47
N LYS A 275 15.09 1.71 8.65
CA LYS A 275 15.86 1.10 9.74
C LYS A 275 15.88 -0.44 9.72
N SER A 276 15.00 -1.06 8.95
CA SER A 276 14.86 -2.52 8.85
C SER A 276 14.72 -3.00 7.41
N THR A 277 14.99 -4.29 7.16
CA THR A 277 14.66 -4.89 5.86
C THR A 277 13.15 -4.98 5.65
N TRP A 278 12.34 -4.98 6.72
CA TRP A 278 10.88 -4.93 6.62
C TRP A 278 10.42 -3.73 5.79
N LEU A 279 10.93 -2.55 6.05
CA LEU A 279 10.68 -1.36 5.24
C LEU A 279 11.57 -1.33 3.98
N GLY A 280 12.85 -1.69 4.11
CA GLY A 280 13.84 -1.63 3.04
C GLY A 280 13.55 -2.52 1.84
N ASN A 281 12.81 -3.63 2.03
CA ASN A 281 12.37 -4.49 0.94
C ASN A 281 11.38 -3.84 -0.04
N LYS A 282 10.95 -2.58 0.22
CA LYS A 282 10.39 -1.74 -0.86
C LYS A 282 11.33 -1.67 -2.06
N ALA A 283 12.65 -1.69 -1.84
CA ALA A 283 13.63 -1.81 -2.92
C ALA A 283 13.42 -3.07 -3.77
N VAL A 284 13.05 -4.19 -3.16
CA VAL A 284 12.83 -5.46 -3.86
C VAL A 284 11.48 -5.44 -4.59
N TYR A 285 10.37 -5.28 -3.87
CA TYR A 285 9.07 -5.50 -4.48
C TYR A 285 8.60 -4.34 -5.38
N ARG A 286 9.15 -3.13 -5.24
CA ARG A 286 8.85 -2.00 -6.14
C ARG A 286 9.63 -2.05 -7.46
N THR A 287 10.77 -2.77 -7.51
CA THR A 287 11.63 -2.82 -8.70
C THR A 287 11.62 -4.17 -9.41
N ARG A 288 11.15 -5.23 -8.75
CA ARG A 288 11.25 -6.60 -9.26
C ARG A 288 10.67 -6.82 -10.65
N MET A 289 9.62 -6.09 -11.01
CA MET A 289 9.00 -6.18 -12.34
C MET A 289 9.82 -5.46 -13.43
N ALA A 290 10.74 -4.57 -13.05
CA ALA A 290 11.64 -3.90 -13.97
C ALA A 290 12.98 -4.62 -14.16
N ILE A 291 13.41 -5.42 -13.17
CA ILE A 291 14.72 -6.11 -13.21
C ILE A 291 14.64 -7.32 -14.14
N ALA A 292 15.63 -7.45 -15.02
CA ALA A 292 15.77 -8.59 -15.92
C ALA A 292 16.01 -9.90 -15.16
N ASP A 293 15.64 -11.02 -15.76
CA ASP A 293 16.05 -12.34 -15.26
C ASP A 293 17.56 -12.48 -15.37
N GLY A 294 18.20 -12.97 -14.30
CA GLY A 294 19.66 -12.99 -14.16
C GLY A 294 20.29 -11.61 -13.87
N GLY A 295 19.46 -10.58 -13.63
CA GLY A 295 19.94 -9.25 -13.25
C GLY A 295 20.38 -9.14 -11.79
N GLU A 296 20.74 -7.93 -11.38
CA GLU A 296 21.24 -7.62 -10.03
C GLU A 296 20.51 -6.39 -9.46
N LEU A 297 20.06 -6.52 -8.21
CA LEU A 297 19.58 -5.41 -7.38
C LEU A 297 20.60 -5.15 -6.27
N ILE A 298 21.16 -3.96 -6.25
CA ILE A 298 22.04 -3.48 -5.18
C ILE A 298 21.28 -2.50 -4.34
N VAL A 299 21.16 -2.78 -3.05
CA VAL A 299 20.45 -1.93 -2.08
C VAL A 299 21.47 -1.26 -1.18
N LEU A 300 21.67 0.04 -1.36
CA LEU A 300 22.51 0.87 -0.49
C LEU A 300 21.70 1.21 0.76
N ALA A 301 22.00 0.53 1.88
CA ALA A 301 21.15 0.51 3.07
C ALA A 301 21.92 0.96 4.35
N PRO A 302 22.38 2.24 4.44
CA PRO A 302 23.20 2.70 5.56
C PRO A 302 22.49 2.71 6.90
N GLY A 303 21.15 2.81 6.92
CA GLY A 303 20.33 2.87 8.14
C GLY A 303 19.81 1.53 8.63
N VAL A 304 19.90 0.46 7.84
CA VAL A 304 19.37 -0.85 8.21
C VAL A 304 20.19 -1.48 9.32
N GLU A 305 19.56 -1.79 10.44
CA GLU A 305 20.17 -2.34 11.66
C GLU A 305 19.49 -3.62 12.17
N ARG A 306 18.32 -3.95 11.63
CA ARG A 306 17.53 -5.14 11.97
C ARG A 306 16.67 -5.60 10.79
N PHE A 307 16.02 -6.75 10.90
CA PHE A 307 15.16 -7.29 9.85
C PHE A 307 13.69 -6.88 10.01
N GLY A 308 13.09 -7.14 11.17
CA GLY A 308 11.70 -6.84 11.47
C GLY A 308 11.48 -5.48 12.12
N GLU A 309 10.24 -5.01 12.18
CA GLU A 309 9.89 -3.80 12.94
C GLU A 309 9.84 -4.05 14.44
N ASP A 310 9.41 -5.25 14.85
CA ASP A 310 9.43 -5.72 16.22
C ASP A 310 10.27 -7.01 16.38
N ASP A 311 10.51 -7.43 17.61
CA ASP A 311 11.38 -8.56 17.92
C ASP A 311 10.77 -9.90 17.45
N LYS A 312 9.45 -10.01 17.41
CA LYS A 312 8.76 -11.21 16.94
C LYS A 312 8.96 -11.37 15.43
N VAL A 313 8.72 -10.32 14.67
CA VAL A 313 8.92 -10.31 13.22
C VAL A 313 10.40 -10.48 12.87
N ASP A 314 11.31 -9.81 13.59
CA ASP A 314 12.76 -9.97 13.41
C ASP A 314 13.20 -11.43 13.58
N SER A 315 12.71 -12.09 14.61
CA SER A 315 13.00 -13.51 14.87
C SER A 315 12.47 -14.43 13.75
N LEU A 316 11.29 -14.14 13.21
CA LEU A 316 10.74 -14.91 12.09
C LEU A 316 11.56 -14.73 10.81
N VAL A 317 12.00 -13.51 10.51
CA VAL A 317 12.88 -13.25 9.35
C VAL A 317 14.20 -13.99 9.52
N ARG A 318 14.81 -13.97 10.71
CA ARG A 318 16.06 -14.70 11.00
C ARG A 318 15.89 -16.22 10.85
N LYS A 319 14.73 -16.76 11.25
CA LYS A 319 14.44 -18.20 11.20
C LYS A 319 14.17 -18.70 9.78
N TYR A 320 13.36 -17.97 9.01
CA TYR A 320 12.85 -18.46 7.72
C TYR A 320 13.54 -17.87 6.50
N GLY A 321 14.04 -16.63 6.59
CA GLY A 321 14.75 -15.91 5.52
C GLY A 321 13.88 -15.55 4.31
N TYR A 322 14.44 -14.79 3.39
CA TYR A 322 13.82 -14.38 2.11
C TYR A 322 14.16 -15.41 1.01
N LEU A 323 13.76 -16.66 1.23
CA LEU A 323 14.21 -17.82 0.45
C LEU A 323 13.28 -18.18 -0.73
N GLY A 324 12.35 -17.31 -1.06
CA GLY A 324 11.42 -17.51 -2.17
C GLY A 324 10.06 -18.07 -1.75
N ARG A 325 9.08 -17.82 -2.62
CA ARG A 325 7.67 -18.15 -2.38
C ARG A 325 7.46 -19.65 -2.09
N LEU A 326 8.00 -20.52 -2.91
CA LEU A 326 7.80 -21.96 -2.75
C LEU A 326 8.34 -22.48 -1.42
N LYS A 327 9.53 -21.99 -1.00
CA LYS A 327 10.14 -22.40 0.28
C LYS A 327 9.28 -21.94 1.46
N ILE A 328 8.84 -20.70 1.46
CA ILE A 328 8.03 -20.15 2.55
C ILE A 328 6.65 -20.84 2.63
N LEU A 329 6.01 -21.12 1.49
CA LEU A 329 4.74 -21.85 1.47
C LEU A 329 4.91 -23.29 1.98
N ASN A 330 5.99 -23.97 1.60
CA ASN A 330 6.29 -25.30 2.14
C ASN A 330 6.51 -25.25 3.65
N ASP A 331 7.24 -24.26 4.16
CA ASP A 331 7.42 -24.09 5.60
C ASP A 331 6.13 -23.71 6.33
N PHE A 332 5.27 -22.89 5.72
CA PHE A 332 3.98 -22.48 6.26
C PHE A 332 3.05 -23.67 6.53
N HIS A 333 3.09 -24.71 5.69
CA HIS A 333 2.25 -25.90 5.84
C HIS A 333 2.81 -26.96 6.80
N LYS A 334 4.04 -26.80 7.30
CA LYS A 334 4.61 -27.75 8.27
C LYS A 334 3.99 -27.59 9.66
N PRO A 335 3.57 -28.69 10.31
CA PRO A 335 2.95 -28.62 11.65
C PRO A 335 3.80 -27.90 12.69
N GLU A 336 5.13 -28.09 12.66
CA GLU A 336 6.10 -27.50 13.59
C GLU A 336 6.26 -25.98 13.46
N ASN A 337 5.82 -25.37 12.34
CA ASN A 337 5.98 -23.94 12.06
C ASN A 337 4.70 -23.14 12.38
N GLN A 338 4.13 -23.39 13.58
CA GLN A 338 2.94 -22.66 14.04
C GLN A 338 3.19 -21.16 14.18
N ASP A 339 4.41 -20.76 14.57
CA ASP A 339 4.83 -19.36 14.69
C ASP A 339 4.71 -18.58 13.36
N LEU A 340 4.97 -19.24 12.22
CA LEU A 340 4.80 -18.64 10.89
C LEU A 340 3.31 -18.52 10.51
N ARG A 341 2.50 -19.54 10.84
CA ARG A 341 1.04 -19.51 10.63
C ARG A 341 0.34 -18.47 11.47
N ASP A 342 0.77 -18.32 12.72
CA ASP A 342 0.24 -17.29 13.63
C ASP A 342 0.64 -15.86 13.21
N ASN A 343 1.50 -15.73 12.19
CA ASN A 343 1.97 -14.45 11.68
C ASN A 343 1.99 -14.40 10.15
N MET A 344 0.80 -14.54 9.56
CA MET A 344 0.63 -14.54 8.09
C MET A 344 1.18 -13.29 7.42
N GLY A 345 1.15 -12.14 8.10
CA GLY A 345 1.77 -10.90 7.60
C GLY A 345 3.29 -11.05 7.40
N ALA A 346 3.99 -11.70 8.34
CA ALA A 346 5.41 -11.99 8.21
C ALA A 346 5.66 -13.02 7.10
N ALA A 347 4.85 -14.08 7.00
CA ALA A 347 4.96 -15.06 5.92
C ALA A 347 4.82 -14.40 4.54
N ALA A 348 3.83 -13.54 4.36
CA ALA A 348 3.64 -12.78 3.13
C ALA A 348 4.84 -11.87 2.83
N HIS A 349 5.38 -11.19 3.85
CA HIS A 349 6.54 -10.32 3.69
C HIS A 349 7.81 -11.10 3.28
N LEU A 350 8.04 -12.28 3.84
CA LEU A 350 9.17 -13.15 3.44
C LEU A 350 9.08 -13.58 1.98
N ILE A 351 7.86 -13.80 1.48
CA ILE A 351 7.61 -14.06 0.05
C ILE A 351 7.90 -12.80 -0.79
N HIS A 352 7.32 -11.67 -0.40
CA HIS A 352 7.43 -10.42 -1.15
C HIS A 352 8.86 -9.88 -1.20
N GLY A 353 9.65 -10.05 -0.15
CA GLY A 353 11.02 -9.58 -0.04
C GLY A 353 12.04 -10.44 -0.79
N SER A 354 11.65 -11.54 -1.43
CA SER A 354 12.54 -12.38 -2.21
C SER A 354 12.47 -12.07 -3.70
N SER A 355 13.49 -12.47 -4.47
CA SER A 355 13.48 -12.41 -5.93
C SER A 355 12.89 -13.67 -6.59
N ASP A 356 12.52 -14.68 -5.82
CA ASP A 356 12.16 -16.03 -6.31
C ASP A 356 13.26 -16.63 -7.23
N GLY A 357 14.51 -16.28 -7.01
CA GLY A 357 15.65 -16.74 -7.80
C GLY A 357 15.83 -16.05 -9.17
N ARG A 358 14.98 -15.08 -9.50
CA ARG A 358 15.03 -14.42 -10.81
C ARG A 358 16.21 -13.47 -10.97
N PHE A 359 16.62 -12.82 -9.91
CA PHE A 359 17.75 -11.88 -9.89
C PHE A 359 18.44 -11.91 -8.52
N THR A 360 19.68 -11.46 -8.48
CA THR A 360 20.45 -11.37 -7.24
C THR A 360 20.09 -10.11 -6.47
N ILE A 361 19.98 -10.23 -5.14
CA ILE A 361 19.77 -9.10 -4.23
C ILE A 361 20.99 -8.96 -3.34
N THR A 362 21.68 -7.82 -3.42
CA THR A 362 22.85 -7.47 -2.60
C THR A 362 22.51 -6.30 -1.68
N TYR A 363 22.51 -6.52 -0.37
CA TYR A 363 22.39 -5.45 0.62
C TYR A 363 23.79 -4.92 0.99
N ALA A 364 24.03 -3.64 0.70
CA ALA A 364 25.21 -2.92 1.17
C ALA A 364 24.86 -2.22 2.49
N VAL A 365 25.39 -2.75 3.60
CA VAL A 365 24.96 -2.43 4.97
C VAL A 365 26.11 -1.85 5.80
N LYS A 366 25.76 -1.16 6.90
CA LYS A 366 26.67 -0.52 7.83
C LYS A 366 26.42 -0.93 9.28
N ASN A 367 25.15 -1.03 9.70
CA ASN A 367 24.75 -1.19 11.11
C ASN A 367 24.31 -2.63 11.46
N ILE A 368 24.29 -3.54 10.48
CA ILE A 368 24.04 -4.97 10.67
C ILE A 368 25.18 -5.74 10.02
N SER A 369 25.56 -6.90 10.56
CA SER A 369 26.69 -7.67 10.00
C SER A 369 26.33 -8.28 8.64
N ARG A 370 27.32 -8.37 7.77
CA ARG A 370 27.19 -9.05 6.47
C ARG A 370 26.74 -10.50 6.62
N LYS A 371 27.28 -11.20 7.63
CA LYS A 371 26.90 -12.59 7.94
C LYS A 371 25.43 -12.72 8.28
N GLU A 372 24.83 -11.76 9.01
CA GLU A 372 23.41 -11.76 9.30
C GLU A 372 22.59 -11.55 8.01
N ILE A 373 22.98 -10.62 7.15
CA ILE A 373 22.33 -10.41 5.84
C ILE A 373 22.37 -11.69 4.98
N GLU A 374 23.52 -12.37 4.94
CA GLU A 374 23.67 -13.63 4.19
C GLU A 374 22.80 -14.75 4.77
N SER A 375 22.63 -14.79 6.10
CA SER A 375 21.83 -15.81 6.77
C SER A 375 20.34 -15.77 6.40
N VAL A 376 19.84 -14.64 5.94
CA VAL A 376 18.44 -14.47 5.51
C VAL A 376 18.25 -14.58 3.99
N GLY A 377 19.28 -14.98 3.23
CA GLY A 377 19.20 -15.29 1.80
C GLY A 377 19.57 -14.16 0.85
N PHE A 378 20.10 -13.04 1.33
CA PHE A 378 20.67 -11.98 0.50
C PHE A 378 22.18 -12.13 0.32
N GLN A 379 22.73 -11.53 -0.73
CA GLN A 379 24.15 -11.22 -0.77
C GLN A 379 24.42 -9.97 0.05
N SER A 380 25.67 -9.83 0.53
CA SER A 380 26.08 -8.69 1.34
C SER A 380 27.30 -7.96 0.77
N ALA A 381 27.35 -6.65 1.02
CA ALA A 381 28.49 -5.80 0.71
C ALA A 381 28.70 -4.75 1.82
N GLU A 382 29.91 -4.20 1.89
CA GLU A 382 30.20 -3.05 2.73
C GLU A 382 29.61 -1.77 2.12
N TYR A 383 28.83 -1.03 2.91
CA TYR A 383 28.18 0.18 2.43
C TYR A 383 29.19 1.22 1.91
N ASP A 384 30.25 1.51 2.67
CA ASP A 384 31.19 2.58 2.33
C ASP A 384 31.96 2.28 1.02
N GLU A 385 32.23 1.01 0.72
CA GLU A 385 32.81 0.57 -0.55
C GLU A 385 31.83 0.74 -1.71
N MET A 386 30.60 0.29 -1.52
CA MET A 386 29.55 0.39 -2.53
C MET A 386 29.13 1.82 -2.80
N ALA A 387 29.06 2.67 -1.76
CA ALA A 387 28.73 4.09 -1.88
C ALA A 387 29.85 4.90 -2.57
N LYS A 388 31.12 4.47 -2.51
CA LYS A 388 32.19 5.06 -3.34
C LYS A 388 31.98 4.75 -4.82
N LYS A 389 31.56 3.51 -5.15
CA LYS A 389 31.29 3.10 -6.53
C LYS A 389 30.01 3.73 -7.08
N PHE A 390 28.93 3.70 -6.29
CA PHE A 390 27.60 4.18 -6.65
C PHE A 390 27.20 5.35 -5.71
N ASN A 391 27.88 6.48 -5.86
CA ASN A 391 27.69 7.61 -4.98
C ASN A 391 26.28 8.24 -5.15
N PRO A 392 25.36 8.13 -4.15
CA PRO A 392 24.01 8.61 -4.28
C PRO A 392 23.89 10.10 -4.61
N SER A 393 24.86 10.92 -4.18
CA SER A 393 24.85 12.36 -4.44
C SER A 393 25.26 12.75 -5.88
N GLN A 394 25.82 11.81 -6.64
CA GLN A 394 26.29 12.02 -8.02
C GLN A 394 25.40 11.34 -9.06
N LEU A 395 24.50 10.44 -8.62
CA LEU A 395 23.59 9.72 -9.49
C LEU A 395 22.26 10.44 -9.61
N HIS A 396 21.66 10.40 -10.79
CA HIS A 396 20.30 10.85 -11.02
C HIS A 396 19.34 9.66 -11.23
N MET A 397 18.08 9.82 -10.88
CA MET A 397 17.06 8.79 -11.10
C MET A 397 17.07 8.33 -12.57
N GLY A 398 17.05 7.01 -12.81
CA GLY A 398 17.10 6.43 -14.13
C GLY A 398 18.47 5.89 -14.52
N TYR A 399 18.74 5.83 -15.82
CA TYR A 399 20.01 5.26 -16.34
C TYR A 399 21.20 6.17 -16.11
N ASN A 400 22.26 5.60 -15.55
CA ASN A 400 23.57 6.21 -15.35
C ASN A 400 24.67 5.31 -15.92
N THR A 401 25.86 5.86 -16.20
CA THR A 401 27.04 5.10 -16.53
C THR A 401 28.10 5.30 -15.44
N VAL A 402 28.48 4.24 -14.75
CA VAL A 402 29.47 4.26 -13.67
C VAL A 402 30.63 3.33 -14.05
N ASN A 403 31.82 3.88 -14.19
CA ASN A 403 33.03 3.13 -14.61
C ASN A 403 32.83 2.27 -15.90
N GLY A 404 32.04 2.82 -16.86
CA GLY A 404 31.71 2.11 -18.11
C GLY A 404 30.56 1.12 -18.01
N GLU A 405 29.99 0.91 -16.81
CA GLU A 405 28.86 0.02 -16.58
C GLU A 405 27.54 0.80 -16.58
N LYS A 406 26.54 0.37 -17.36
CA LYS A 406 25.19 0.95 -17.37
C LYS A 406 24.40 0.42 -16.19
N ILE A 407 23.94 1.32 -15.32
CA ILE A 407 23.08 1.03 -14.16
C ILE A 407 21.78 1.82 -14.23
N TYR A 408 20.75 1.36 -13.51
CA TYR A 408 19.53 2.13 -13.25
C TYR A 408 19.50 2.50 -11.77
N TYR A 409 19.43 3.79 -11.45
CA TYR A 409 19.46 4.29 -10.08
C TYR A 409 18.08 4.76 -9.63
N ILE A 410 17.74 4.42 -8.38
CA ILE A 410 16.48 4.84 -7.70
C ILE A 410 16.85 5.45 -6.36
N PRO A 411 16.60 6.76 -6.16
CA PRO A 411 16.97 7.46 -4.93
C PRO A 411 16.06 7.14 -3.73
N ASN A 412 14.81 6.73 -3.97
CA ASN A 412 13.88 6.30 -2.93
C ASN A 412 12.81 5.35 -3.54
N PRO A 413 12.77 4.09 -3.13
CA PRO A 413 11.84 3.11 -3.70
C PRO A 413 10.39 3.26 -3.18
N ALA A 414 10.17 4.05 -2.12
CA ALA A 414 8.82 4.23 -1.56
C ALA A 414 7.89 5.02 -2.48
N LEU A 415 8.45 5.84 -3.39
CA LEU A 415 7.70 6.82 -4.17
C LEU A 415 7.27 6.34 -5.56
N GLY A 416 7.66 5.12 -5.99
CA GLY A 416 7.37 4.64 -7.34
C GLY A 416 7.10 3.15 -7.43
N LEU A 417 6.80 2.72 -8.64
CA LEU A 417 6.78 1.33 -9.07
C LEU A 417 7.41 1.27 -10.45
N TRP A 418 8.44 0.43 -10.62
CA TRP A 418 9.16 0.27 -11.89
C TRP A 418 8.77 -1.06 -12.54
N ILE A 419 8.36 -0.99 -13.81
CA ILE A 419 7.88 -2.16 -14.56
C ILE A 419 8.51 -2.20 -15.96
N ASN A 420 9.08 -3.34 -16.34
CA ASN A 420 9.33 -3.62 -17.76
C ASN A 420 7.99 -3.79 -18.47
N ARG A 421 7.76 -3.03 -19.55
CA ARG A 421 6.49 -3.03 -20.31
C ARG A 421 6.02 -4.43 -20.68
N GLU A 422 6.93 -5.30 -21.06
CA GLU A 422 6.62 -6.68 -21.43
C GLU A 422 6.02 -7.52 -20.29
N ARG A 423 6.22 -7.10 -19.02
CA ARG A 423 5.69 -7.82 -17.84
C ARG A 423 4.32 -7.31 -17.38
N MET A 424 3.81 -6.25 -17.98
CA MET A 424 2.49 -5.70 -17.64
C MET A 424 1.35 -6.36 -18.43
N VAL A 425 1.67 -7.20 -19.40
CA VAL A 425 0.71 -7.93 -20.25
C VAL A 425 -0.03 -9.02 -19.48
#